data_6a8e1261c23854762c0557e4abcb8a37
#
_entry.id   6a8e1261c23854762c0557e4abcb8a37
#
_cell.length_a   1.000
_cell.length_b   1.000
_cell.length_c   1.000
_cell.angle_alpha   90.00
_cell.angle_beta   90.00
_cell.angle_gamma   90.00
#
_symmetry.space_group_name_H-M   'P 1'
#
loop_
_entity.id
_entity.type
_entity.pdbx_description
1 polymer ?
#
loop_
_entity_poly.entity_id
_entity_poly.type
_entity_poly.pdbx_seq_one_letter_code
_entity_poly.pdbx_strand_id
1 'polypeptide(L)'
;MKTDQKPESDEDLIRNEETSSESAADQRPLAPGLYLVATPIGNLEDITLRALRVLRSVDRIACEDTRQTQKLLNHFQIRTPTVSYHKHNEAARAIELATSLKAGARIAVVSDAGTPGIADPGGQIAAAAIAAGVPVFPVPGANAAISALIASGLIGTALAGTSPAGDSPSAESFTFHGFLPSKEGQRRTALETLKNTVIPSEGRRVPHVPLLGHGNDAATPHIFYEAPHRILATLADIESIFGPAQHVVVARELTKLHEEFLRGAVSEVRKTLAARAIVRGEIVLLFVPAAAAPASDTAPVSIAAEVRELMAKESLAEKDALKRVARARGMAKSEAYRELQRIHSK
;
A
#
# COMPACT_ATOMS: atom_id res chain seq x y z
N MET A 1 -2.88 49.62 -53.86
CA MET A 1 -3.48 48.82 -52.77
C MET A 1 -2.32 48.16 -51.99
N LYS A 2 -1.97 48.72 -50.81
CA LYS A 2 -1.01 48.12 -49.91
C LYS A 2 -1.83 47.28 -48.93
N THR A 3 -1.62 45.98 -48.91
CA THR A 3 -2.21 45.09 -47.93
C THR A 3 -1.39 45.22 -46.64
N ASP A 4 -1.99 45.79 -45.60
CA ASP A 4 -1.47 45.83 -44.24
C ASP A 4 -1.57 44.37 -43.67
N GLN A 5 -0.45 43.69 -43.63
CA GLN A 5 -0.32 42.48 -42.78
C GLN A 5 -0.10 42.93 -41.34
N LYS A 6 -1.04 42.60 -40.49
CA LYS A 6 -0.94 42.76 -39.03
C LYS A 6 0.20 41.88 -38.53
N PRO A 7 1.14 42.32 -37.68
CA PRO A 7 2.17 41.44 -37.15
C PRO A 7 1.52 40.39 -36.23
N GLU A 8 1.90 39.11 -36.41
CA GLU A 8 1.55 38.03 -35.53
C GLU A 8 2.04 38.32 -34.10
N SER A 9 1.23 38.07 -33.09
CA SER A 9 1.61 38.31 -31.71
C SER A 9 2.59 37.25 -31.25
N ASP A 10 3.46 37.56 -30.27
CA ASP A 10 4.42 36.62 -29.70
C ASP A 10 3.71 35.38 -29.11
N GLU A 11 2.43 35.51 -28.69
CA GLU A 11 1.59 34.39 -28.23
C GLU A 11 1.19 33.42 -29.37
N ASP A 12 1.00 33.92 -30.59
CA ASP A 12 0.70 33.07 -31.75
C ASP A 12 1.94 32.30 -32.22
N LEU A 13 3.14 32.90 -32.08
CA LEU A 13 4.42 32.22 -32.37
C LEU A 13 4.70 31.10 -31.36
N ILE A 14 4.48 31.33 -30.06
CA ILE A 14 4.66 30.33 -29.01
C ILE A 14 3.67 29.14 -29.21
N ARG A 15 2.42 29.45 -29.53
CA ARG A 15 1.38 28.43 -29.77
C ARG A 15 1.69 27.57 -31.01
N ASN A 16 2.24 28.16 -32.06
CA ASN A 16 2.62 27.45 -33.27
C ASN A 16 3.88 26.58 -33.06
N GLU A 17 4.84 26.99 -32.22
CA GLU A 17 6.00 26.19 -31.87
C GLU A 17 5.64 25.02 -30.96
N GLU A 18 4.73 25.18 -30.00
CA GLU A 18 4.26 24.08 -29.14
C GLU A 18 3.48 23.03 -29.95
N THR A 19 2.56 23.42 -30.83
CA THR A 19 1.82 22.46 -31.67
C THR A 19 2.69 21.74 -32.70
N SER A 20 3.73 22.40 -33.23
CA SER A 20 4.69 21.75 -34.14
C SER A 20 5.64 20.81 -33.42
N SER A 21 6.00 21.09 -32.15
CA SER A 21 6.87 20.24 -31.34
C SER A 21 6.19 18.94 -30.86
N GLU A 22 4.90 18.97 -30.55
CA GLU A 22 4.13 17.76 -30.18
C GLU A 22 3.99 16.81 -31.39
N SER A 23 3.69 17.30 -32.57
CA SER A 23 3.58 16.45 -33.77
C SER A 23 4.92 15.84 -34.18
N ALA A 24 6.04 16.53 -34.01
CA ALA A 24 7.38 16.06 -34.33
C ALA A 24 7.90 15.05 -33.26
N ALA A 25 7.52 15.20 -32.01
CA ALA A 25 7.88 14.24 -30.93
C ALA A 25 7.18 12.89 -31.12
N ASP A 26 5.98 12.84 -31.69
CA ASP A 26 5.21 11.63 -31.93
C ASP A 26 5.77 10.81 -33.12
N GLN A 27 6.57 11.37 -33.99
CA GLN A 27 7.19 10.72 -35.15
C GLN A 27 8.60 10.19 -34.90
N ARG A 28 9.24 10.47 -33.73
CA ARG A 28 10.59 9.97 -33.47
C ARG A 28 10.60 8.46 -33.29
N PRO A 29 11.50 7.71 -33.99
CA PRO A 29 11.66 6.29 -33.77
C PRO A 29 12.00 6.00 -32.31
N LEU A 30 11.43 4.93 -31.74
CA LEU A 30 11.81 4.47 -30.42
C LEU A 30 13.27 4.02 -30.43
N ALA A 31 14.02 4.37 -29.38
CA ALA A 31 15.36 3.82 -29.14
C ALA A 31 15.27 2.30 -28.87
N PRO A 32 16.30 1.51 -29.28
CA PRO A 32 16.42 0.13 -28.84
C PRO A 32 16.42 0.03 -27.31
N GLY A 33 15.71 -0.96 -26.76
CA GLY A 33 15.66 -1.16 -25.32
C GLY A 33 14.37 -1.78 -24.82
N LEU A 34 14.29 -1.94 -23.51
CA LEU A 34 13.14 -2.49 -22.79
C LEU A 34 12.20 -1.37 -22.34
N TYR A 35 10.92 -1.52 -22.64
CA TYR A 35 9.86 -0.57 -22.23
C TYR A 35 8.91 -1.25 -21.23
N LEU A 36 8.89 -0.78 -19.99
CA LEU A 36 7.94 -1.24 -18.97
C LEU A 36 6.68 -0.38 -19.07
N VAL A 37 5.64 -0.91 -19.66
CA VAL A 37 4.45 -0.13 -20.05
C VAL A 37 3.28 -0.44 -19.11
N ALA A 38 2.84 0.55 -18.36
CA ALA A 38 1.63 0.43 -17.56
C ALA A 38 0.38 0.39 -18.44
N THR A 39 -0.56 -0.51 -18.11
CA THR A 39 -1.84 -0.71 -18.78
C THR A 39 -3.00 -0.32 -17.86
N PRO A 40 -4.22 -0.08 -18.39
CA PRO A 40 -5.38 0.24 -17.58
C PRO A 40 -5.71 -0.85 -16.54
N ILE A 41 -6.22 -0.40 -15.38
CA ILE A 41 -6.65 -1.30 -14.28
C ILE A 41 -8.17 -1.55 -14.26
N GLY A 42 -8.89 -1.05 -15.26
CA GLY A 42 -10.33 -1.24 -15.35
C GLY A 42 -11.03 -0.28 -16.31
N ASN A 43 -10.46 0.90 -16.52
CA ASN A 43 -10.95 1.89 -17.46
C ASN A 43 -9.94 2.08 -18.60
N LEU A 44 -10.34 1.82 -19.83
CA LEU A 44 -9.47 1.93 -21.01
C LEU A 44 -8.98 3.37 -21.26
N GLU A 45 -9.69 4.38 -20.76
CA GLU A 45 -9.29 5.78 -20.87
C GLU A 45 -8.04 6.12 -20.04
N ASP A 46 -7.67 5.28 -19.06
CA ASP A 46 -6.47 5.45 -18.25
C ASP A 46 -5.16 5.09 -18.99
N ILE A 47 -5.23 4.64 -20.22
CA ILE A 47 -4.03 4.40 -21.02
C ILE A 47 -3.43 5.73 -21.48
N THR A 48 -2.11 5.87 -21.35
CA THR A 48 -1.46 7.10 -21.80
C THR A 48 -1.20 7.08 -23.29
N LEU A 49 -1.22 8.27 -23.92
CA LEU A 49 -0.84 8.44 -25.33
C LEU A 49 0.56 7.87 -25.62
N ARG A 50 1.49 8.06 -24.67
CA ARG A 50 2.84 7.51 -24.78
C ARG A 50 2.84 5.98 -24.76
N ALA A 51 2.00 5.35 -23.91
CA ALA A 51 1.86 3.89 -23.90
C ALA A 51 1.37 3.37 -25.25
N LEU A 52 0.33 3.99 -25.83
CA LEU A 52 -0.18 3.62 -27.15
C LEU A 52 0.88 3.74 -28.25
N ARG A 53 1.64 4.84 -28.25
CA ARG A 53 2.73 5.04 -29.21
C ARG A 53 3.81 3.96 -29.05
N VAL A 54 4.25 3.68 -27.83
CA VAL A 54 5.26 2.66 -27.55
C VAL A 54 4.76 1.29 -28.01
N LEU A 55 3.54 0.89 -27.64
CA LEU A 55 2.98 -0.42 -28.00
C LEU A 55 2.83 -0.61 -29.52
N ARG A 56 2.60 0.48 -30.29
CA ARG A 56 2.56 0.43 -31.77
C ARG A 56 3.94 0.33 -32.41
N SER A 57 4.99 0.76 -31.71
CA SER A 57 6.31 1.02 -32.31
C SER A 57 7.38 0.00 -31.88
N VAL A 58 7.13 -0.84 -30.87
CA VAL A 58 8.05 -1.90 -30.45
C VAL A 58 7.98 -3.11 -31.38
N ASP A 59 9.01 -3.92 -31.39
CA ASP A 59 9.11 -5.11 -32.23
C ASP A 59 8.28 -6.28 -31.66
N ARG A 60 8.12 -6.32 -30.32
CA ARG A 60 7.32 -7.33 -29.59
C ARG A 60 6.77 -6.78 -28.28
N ILE A 61 5.65 -7.36 -27.84
CA ILE A 61 5.07 -7.10 -26.51
C ILE A 61 5.11 -8.40 -25.72
N ALA A 62 5.89 -8.41 -24.62
CA ALA A 62 5.91 -9.49 -23.64
C ALA A 62 4.79 -9.26 -22.62
N CYS A 63 3.94 -10.26 -22.39
CA CYS A 63 2.74 -10.12 -21.56
C CYS A 63 2.40 -11.41 -20.81
N GLU A 64 1.71 -11.28 -19.67
CA GLU A 64 1.37 -12.42 -18.81
C GLU A 64 0.32 -13.32 -19.48
N ASP A 65 -0.85 -12.79 -19.81
CA ASP A 65 -1.87 -13.48 -20.61
C ASP A 65 -2.04 -12.79 -21.98
N THR A 66 -1.58 -13.47 -23.02
CA THR A 66 -1.67 -12.98 -24.42
C THR A 66 -3.11 -12.71 -24.84
N ARG A 67 -4.09 -13.45 -24.30
CA ARG A 67 -5.51 -13.28 -24.64
C ARG A 67 -6.07 -11.99 -24.02
N GLN A 68 -5.69 -11.65 -22.80
CA GLN A 68 -6.12 -10.40 -22.16
C GLN A 68 -5.44 -9.21 -22.82
N THR A 69 -4.14 -9.28 -23.04
CA THR A 69 -3.40 -8.24 -23.77
C THR A 69 -3.96 -8.04 -25.17
N GLN A 70 -4.34 -9.11 -25.89
CA GLN A 70 -4.89 -8.99 -27.22
C GLN A 70 -6.22 -8.21 -27.26
N LYS A 71 -7.06 -8.29 -26.22
CA LYS A 71 -8.28 -7.47 -26.13
C LYS A 71 -7.94 -5.98 -26.08
N LEU A 72 -6.95 -5.60 -25.27
CA LEU A 72 -6.46 -4.22 -25.19
C LEU A 72 -5.90 -3.76 -26.54
N LEU A 73 -5.02 -4.55 -27.15
CA LEU A 73 -4.40 -4.22 -28.42
C LEU A 73 -5.43 -4.08 -29.56
N ASN A 74 -6.41 -4.98 -29.61
CA ASN A 74 -7.50 -4.92 -30.61
C ASN A 74 -8.34 -3.65 -30.45
N HIS A 75 -8.68 -3.27 -29.20
CA HIS A 75 -9.43 -2.04 -28.92
C HIS A 75 -8.72 -0.81 -29.47
N PHE A 76 -7.41 -0.73 -29.32
CA PHE A 76 -6.59 0.40 -29.80
C PHE A 76 -6.00 0.15 -31.21
N GLN A 77 -6.43 -0.90 -31.92
CA GLN A 77 -5.98 -1.25 -33.27
C GLN A 77 -4.45 -1.41 -33.39
N ILE A 78 -3.82 -1.98 -32.35
CA ILE A 78 -2.39 -2.26 -32.29
C ILE A 78 -2.14 -3.68 -32.80
N ARG A 79 -1.23 -3.84 -33.80
CA ARG A 79 -0.93 -5.12 -34.45
C ARG A 79 0.42 -5.71 -34.03
N THR A 80 1.10 -5.12 -33.07
CA THR A 80 2.40 -5.59 -32.59
C THR A 80 2.30 -7.01 -32.05
N PRO A 81 3.19 -7.94 -32.45
CA PRO A 81 3.14 -9.33 -32.00
C PRO A 81 3.39 -9.46 -30.50
N THR A 82 2.65 -10.35 -29.86
CA THR A 82 2.77 -10.65 -28.43
C THR A 82 3.58 -11.93 -28.19
N VAL A 83 4.26 -12.00 -27.07
CA VAL A 83 4.95 -13.18 -26.56
C VAL A 83 4.59 -13.40 -25.10
N SER A 84 4.34 -14.66 -24.72
CA SER A 84 4.00 -15.00 -23.33
C SER A 84 5.22 -14.85 -22.41
N TYR A 85 5.01 -14.09 -21.31
CA TYR A 85 6.00 -13.82 -20.27
C TYR A 85 5.28 -13.79 -18.91
N HIS A 86 5.27 -14.88 -18.18
CA HIS A 86 4.56 -15.07 -16.92
C HIS A 86 5.47 -15.72 -15.84
N LYS A 87 5.06 -15.70 -14.58
CA LYS A 87 5.85 -16.20 -13.43
C LYS A 87 6.50 -17.56 -13.64
N HIS A 88 5.85 -18.48 -14.35
CA HIS A 88 6.37 -19.83 -14.56
C HIS A 88 7.44 -19.93 -15.66
N ASN A 89 7.52 -18.97 -16.58
CA ASN A 89 8.53 -18.96 -17.63
C ASN A 89 9.47 -17.76 -17.58
N GLU A 90 9.29 -16.87 -16.60
CA GLU A 90 9.96 -15.58 -16.47
C GLU A 90 11.47 -15.70 -16.59
N ALA A 91 12.10 -16.63 -15.86
CA ALA A 91 13.55 -16.79 -15.85
C ALA A 91 14.12 -17.17 -17.23
N ALA A 92 13.54 -18.17 -17.89
CA ALA A 92 13.98 -18.62 -19.22
C ALA A 92 13.73 -17.56 -20.29
N ARG A 93 12.55 -16.94 -20.27
CA ARG A 93 12.17 -15.89 -21.21
C ARG A 93 12.97 -14.59 -21.01
N ALA A 94 13.34 -14.25 -19.79
CA ALA A 94 14.17 -13.07 -19.53
C ALA A 94 15.52 -13.17 -20.24
N ILE A 95 16.14 -14.36 -20.27
CA ILE A 95 17.40 -14.60 -20.98
C ILE A 95 17.23 -14.46 -22.50
N GLU A 96 16.18 -15.07 -23.06
CA GLU A 96 15.88 -14.99 -24.50
C GLU A 96 15.64 -13.55 -24.96
N LEU A 97 14.77 -12.84 -24.19
CA LEU A 97 14.43 -11.46 -24.50
C LEU A 97 15.61 -10.51 -24.31
N ALA A 98 16.45 -10.73 -23.26
CA ALA A 98 17.68 -9.97 -23.05
C ALA A 98 18.67 -10.12 -24.21
N THR A 99 18.75 -11.31 -24.82
CA THR A 99 19.58 -11.55 -26.02
C THR A 99 19.07 -10.74 -27.20
N SER A 100 17.75 -10.72 -27.42
CA SER A 100 17.13 -9.91 -28.48
C SER A 100 17.33 -8.41 -28.25
N LEU A 101 17.18 -7.95 -27.00
CA LEU A 101 17.43 -6.58 -26.59
C LEU A 101 18.88 -6.14 -26.86
N LYS A 102 19.86 -7.00 -26.54
CA LYS A 102 21.28 -6.78 -26.88
C LYS A 102 21.53 -6.64 -28.38
N ALA A 103 20.77 -7.34 -29.21
CA ALA A 103 20.81 -7.22 -30.65
C ALA A 103 20.11 -5.97 -31.19
N GLY A 104 19.64 -5.07 -30.33
CA GLY A 104 19.02 -3.79 -30.70
C GLY A 104 17.49 -3.84 -30.84
N ALA A 105 16.83 -4.91 -30.37
CA ALA A 105 15.37 -4.98 -30.39
C ALA A 105 14.74 -3.98 -29.41
N ARG A 106 13.51 -3.58 -29.72
CA ARG A 106 12.60 -2.78 -28.86
C ARG A 106 11.51 -3.70 -28.35
N ILE A 107 11.48 -3.94 -27.05
CA ILE A 107 10.52 -4.87 -26.43
C ILE A 107 9.73 -4.11 -25.36
N ALA A 108 8.41 -4.17 -25.44
CA ALA A 108 7.54 -3.73 -24.36
C ALA A 108 7.19 -4.91 -23.43
N VAL A 109 7.12 -4.64 -22.13
CA VAL A 109 6.54 -5.56 -21.15
C VAL A 109 5.28 -4.91 -20.60
N VAL A 110 4.20 -5.66 -20.57
CA VAL A 110 2.93 -5.28 -19.96
C VAL A 110 2.48 -6.37 -18.98
N SER A 111 1.81 -5.98 -17.89
CA SER A 111 1.03 -6.88 -17.04
C SER A 111 -0.42 -6.96 -17.55
N ASP A 112 -1.21 -7.87 -17.00
CA ASP A 112 -2.63 -7.99 -17.34
C ASP A 112 -3.41 -6.71 -16.99
N ALA A 113 -2.97 -6.01 -15.92
CA ALA A 113 -3.52 -4.72 -15.51
C ALA A 113 -2.48 -3.93 -14.68
N GLY A 114 -2.37 -2.63 -14.91
CA GLY A 114 -1.50 -1.73 -14.15
C GLY A 114 -0.03 -1.76 -14.56
N THR A 115 0.86 -1.58 -13.60
CA THR A 115 2.30 -1.37 -13.82
C THR A 115 3.07 -2.69 -13.72
N PRO A 116 3.75 -3.14 -14.78
CA PRO A 116 4.52 -4.38 -14.76
C PRO A 116 5.66 -4.30 -13.73
N GLY A 117 5.94 -5.43 -13.07
CA GLY A 117 6.94 -5.54 -12.00
C GLY A 117 6.43 -5.14 -10.60
N ILE A 118 5.19 -4.66 -10.48
CA ILE A 118 4.55 -4.35 -9.20
C ILE A 118 3.51 -5.43 -8.89
N ALA A 119 3.91 -6.43 -8.10
CA ALA A 119 3.16 -7.66 -7.81
C ALA A 119 2.96 -8.61 -9.02
N ASP A 120 3.46 -8.22 -10.19
CA ASP A 120 3.36 -8.90 -11.48
C ASP A 120 4.75 -9.20 -12.07
N PRO A 121 4.86 -10.03 -13.14
CA PRO A 121 6.10 -10.23 -13.86
C PRO A 121 6.65 -8.92 -14.45
N GLY A 122 7.99 -8.83 -14.56
CA GLY A 122 8.67 -7.67 -15.16
C GLY A 122 10.00 -7.33 -14.49
N GLY A 123 10.13 -7.64 -13.20
CA GLY A 123 11.36 -7.35 -12.45
C GLY A 123 12.58 -8.11 -12.98
N GLN A 124 12.44 -9.38 -13.32
CA GLN A 124 13.56 -10.20 -13.78
C GLN A 124 14.10 -9.76 -15.14
N ILE A 125 13.21 -9.46 -16.10
CA ILE A 125 13.68 -8.97 -17.41
C ILE A 125 14.27 -7.56 -17.30
N ALA A 126 13.77 -6.71 -16.42
CA ALA A 126 14.37 -5.40 -16.16
C ALA A 126 15.80 -5.56 -15.62
N ALA A 127 15.98 -6.43 -14.62
CA ALA A 127 17.31 -6.73 -14.06
C ALA A 127 18.26 -7.33 -15.12
N ALA A 128 17.76 -8.27 -15.94
CA ALA A 128 18.55 -8.89 -17.01
C ALA A 128 18.94 -7.87 -18.10
N ALA A 129 18.05 -6.96 -18.49
CA ALA A 129 18.34 -5.90 -19.45
C ALA A 129 19.42 -4.93 -18.90
N ILE A 130 19.27 -4.50 -17.65
CA ILE A 130 20.24 -3.62 -16.97
C ILE A 130 21.61 -4.31 -16.91
N ALA A 131 21.68 -5.58 -16.48
CA ALA A 131 22.93 -6.34 -16.42
C ALA A 131 23.57 -6.53 -17.80
N ALA A 132 22.75 -6.51 -18.86
CA ALA A 132 23.21 -6.59 -20.24
C ALA A 132 23.63 -5.23 -20.84
N GLY A 133 23.56 -4.13 -20.09
CA GLY A 133 23.85 -2.77 -20.56
C GLY A 133 22.77 -2.21 -21.50
N VAL A 134 21.55 -2.79 -21.50
CA VAL A 134 20.43 -2.36 -22.35
C VAL A 134 19.62 -1.30 -21.60
N PRO A 135 19.26 -0.18 -22.24
CA PRO A 135 18.39 0.83 -21.64
C PRO A 135 17.01 0.27 -21.26
N VAL A 136 16.52 0.67 -20.08
CA VAL A 136 15.19 0.33 -19.58
C VAL A 136 14.39 1.62 -19.40
N PHE A 137 13.26 1.70 -20.09
CA PHE A 137 12.42 2.89 -20.14
C PHE A 137 11.09 2.63 -19.42
N PRO A 138 10.82 3.29 -18.29
CA PRO A 138 9.50 3.24 -17.68
C PRO A 138 8.52 4.09 -18.51
N VAL A 139 7.35 3.54 -18.78
CA VAL A 139 6.20 4.23 -19.36
C VAL A 139 5.10 4.30 -18.29
N PRO A 140 5.00 5.42 -17.56
CA PRO A 140 4.07 5.55 -16.44
C PRO A 140 2.62 5.44 -16.89
N GLY A 141 1.76 5.06 -15.95
CA GLY A 141 0.32 4.93 -16.17
C GLY A 141 -0.38 4.41 -14.92
N ALA A 142 -1.50 3.73 -15.11
CA ALA A 142 -2.34 3.28 -14.02
C ALA A 142 -1.63 2.32 -13.05
N ASN A 143 -1.87 2.52 -11.76
CA ASN A 143 -1.38 1.68 -10.68
C ASN A 143 -2.40 1.66 -9.54
N ALA A 144 -2.96 0.50 -9.24
CA ALA A 144 -4.05 0.37 -8.27
C ALA A 144 -3.62 0.79 -6.84
N ALA A 145 -2.39 0.46 -6.42
CA ALA A 145 -1.90 0.80 -5.09
C ALA A 145 -1.79 2.32 -4.90
N ILE A 146 -1.22 3.02 -5.88
CA ILE A 146 -1.06 4.48 -5.84
C ILE A 146 -2.41 5.18 -5.98
N SER A 147 -3.28 4.71 -6.89
CA SER A 147 -4.63 5.27 -7.07
C SER A 147 -5.46 5.14 -5.78
N ALA A 148 -5.41 3.97 -5.12
CA ALA A 148 -6.06 3.76 -3.84
C ALA A 148 -5.49 4.69 -2.75
N LEU A 149 -4.16 4.83 -2.70
CA LEU A 149 -3.47 5.62 -1.68
C LEU A 149 -3.84 7.10 -1.74
N ILE A 150 -3.77 7.73 -2.93
CA ILE A 150 -4.09 9.16 -3.08
C ILE A 150 -5.55 9.47 -2.76
N ALA A 151 -6.46 8.53 -3.00
CA ALA A 151 -7.88 8.66 -2.71
C ALA A 151 -8.28 8.12 -1.32
N SER A 152 -7.34 7.52 -0.56
CA SER A 152 -7.65 6.91 0.75
C SER A 152 -7.96 7.91 1.86
N GLY A 153 -7.35 9.11 1.80
CA GLY A 153 -7.31 10.07 2.89
C GLY A 153 -6.27 9.72 3.97
N LEU A 154 -5.33 8.81 3.71
CA LEU A 154 -4.28 8.41 4.65
C LEU A 154 -2.97 9.18 4.47
N ILE A 155 -2.83 9.94 3.37
CA ILE A 155 -1.68 10.82 3.10
C ILE A 155 -2.00 12.24 3.54
N GLY A 156 -1.06 12.92 4.18
CA GLY A 156 -1.16 14.36 4.47
C GLY A 156 -2.10 14.73 5.62
N THR A 157 -2.73 13.77 6.29
CA THR A 157 -3.59 14.04 7.43
C THR A 157 -3.10 13.29 8.66
N ALA A 158 -2.88 14.02 9.75
CA ALA A 158 -3.04 13.41 11.06
C ALA A 158 -4.50 12.93 11.11
N LEU A 159 -4.71 11.60 11.22
CA LEU A 159 -6.06 11.04 11.37
C LEU A 159 -6.80 11.84 12.47
N ALA A 160 -7.92 12.42 12.09
CA ALA A 160 -8.67 13.30 12.97
C ALA A 160 -8.94 12.59 14.29
N GLY A 161 -8.31 13.05 15.37
CA GLY A 161 -8.52 12.56 16.73
C GLY A 161 -7.26 12.32 17.58
N THR A 162 -6.04 12.45 17.07
CA THR A 162 -4.84 12.10 17.82
C THR A 162 -3.85 13.24 18.11
N SER A 163 -4.09 14.46 17.62
CA SER A 163 -3.26 15.62 18.04
C SER A 163 -4.01 16.93 17.89
N PRO A 164 -3.90 17.84 18.88
CA PRO A 164 -4.26 19.23 18.69
C PRO A 164 -3.33 19.87 17.68
N ALA A 165 -3.88 20.75 16.85
CA ALA A 165 -3.25 21.46 15.74
C ALA A 165 -1.77 21.82 15.97
N GLY A 166 -0.89 21.36 15.09
CA GLY A 166 0.38 22.04 14.90
C GLY A 166 1.54 21.25 14.33
N ASP A 167 1.82 20.00 14.72
CA ASP A 167 3.11 19.37 14.40
C ASP A 167 3.05 17.85 14.13
N SER A 168 1.96 17.32 13.59
CA SER A 168 1.99 15.93 13.12
C SER A 168 2.63 15.88 11.75
N PRO A 169 3.76 15.17 11.57
CA PRO A 169 4.35 14.99 10.25
C PRO A 169 3.32 14.31 9.35
N SER A 170 3.00 14.93 8.22
CA SER A 170 2.24 14.30 7.17
C SER A 170 2.95 13.01 6.78
N ALA A 171 2.21 11.90 6.62
CA ALA A 171 2.80 10.66 6.13
C ALA A 171 3.29 10.91 4.68
N GLU A 172 4.59 11.16 4.52
CA GLU A 172 5.25 11.33 3.22
C GLU A 172 5.71 9.98 2.65
N SER A 173 5.65 8.93 3.46
CA SER A 173 6.06 7.58 3.09
C SER A 173 4.87 6.62 3.13
N PHE A 174 4.98 5.52 2.39
CA PHE A 174 4.05 4.39 2.45
C PHE A 174 4.81 3.09 2.23
N THR A 175 4.22 1.97 2.63
CA THR A 175 4.78 0.64 2.37
C THR A 175 3.80 -0.21 1.57
N PHE A 176 4.24 -0.69 0.41
CA PHE A 176 3.49 -1.63 -0.42
C PHE A 176 3.97 -3.06 -0.17
N HIS A 177 3.04 -3.96 0.17
CA HIS A 177 3.32 -5.35 0.51
C HIS A 177 2.91 -6.37 -0.58
N GLY A 178 2.17 -5.93 -1.61
CA GLY A 178 1.53 -6.85 -2.54
C GLY A 178 0.41 -7.65 -1.88
N PHE A 179 0.25 -8.93 -2.26
CA PHE A 179 -0.76 -9.81 -1.67
C PHE A 179 -0.32 -10.37 -0.32
N LEU A 180 -1.23 -10.36 0.65
CA LEU A 180 -1.04 -11.11 1.89
C LEU A 180 -1.00 -12.62 1.60
N PRO A 181 -0.27 -13.41 2.41
CA PRO A 181 -0.25 -14.88 2.28
C PRO A 181 -1.66 -15.48 2.28
N SER A 182 -1.89 -16.47 1.41
CA SER A 182 -3.20 -17.10 1.26
C SER A 182 -3.59 -17.98 2.47
N LYS A 183 -2.60 -18.61 3.12
CA LYS A 183 -2.80 -19.46 4.30
C LYS A 183 -3.00 -18.57 5.53
N GLU A 184 -4.06 -18.83 6.30
CA GLU A 184 -4.44 -18.05 7.49
C GLU A 184 -3.27 -17.87 8.47
N GLY A 185 -2.61 -18.96 8.87
CA GLY A 185 -1.48 -18.86 9.82
C GLY A 185 -0.35 -17.95 9.33
N GLN A 186 0.02 -18.05 8.05
CA GLN A 186 1.06 -17.21 7.46
C GLN A 186 0.59 -15.74 7.35
N ARG A 187 -0.68 -15.50 7.02
CA ARG A 187 -1.27 -14.16 6.95
C ARG A 187 -1.27 -13.51 8.33
N ARG A 188 -1.70 -14.23 9.36
CA ARG A 188 -1.66 -13.74 10.75
C ARG A 188 -0.24 -13.41 11.19
N THR A 189 0.72 -14.32 10.95
CA THR A 189 2.14 -14.06 11.26
C THR A 189 2.67 -12.81 10.56
N ALA A 190 2.32 -12.59 9.29
CA ALA A 190 2.73 -11.39 8.55
C ALA A 190 2.15 -10.11 9.19
N LEU A 191 0.88 -10.12 9.57
CA LEU A 191 0.21 -9.00 10.24
C LEU A 191 0.75 -8.75 11.66
N GLU A 192 1.04 -9.81 12.43
CA GLU A 192 1.67 -9.72 13.75
C GLU A 192 3.10 -9.16 13.66
N THR A 193 3.87 -9.60 12.66
CA THR A 193 5.19 -9.04 12.38
C THR A 193 5.10 -7.55 12.08
N LEU A 194 4.15 -7.15 11.23
CA LEU A 194 3.89 -5.75 10.92
C LEU A 194 3.59 -4.96 12.19
N LYS A 195 2.67 -5.43 13.04
CA LYS A 195 2.35 -4.80 14.31
C LYS A 195 3.59 -4.59 15.18
N ASN A 196 4.42 -5.62 15.32
CA ASN A 196 5.62 -5.59 16.16
C ASN A 196 6.74 -4.70 15.60
N THR A 197 6.77 -4.48 14.29
CA THR A 197 7.76 -3.60 13.64
C THR A 197 7.38 -2.14 13.78
N VAL A 198 6.09 -1.83 13.64
CA VAL A 198 5.57 -0.46 13.65
C VAL A 198 5.30 0.05 15.07
N ILE A 199 4.98 -0.84 16.00
CA ILE A 199 4.73 -0.51 17.40
C ILE A 199 5.89 -1.08 18.23
N PRO A 200 6.94 -0.30 18.55
CA PRO A 200 8.03 -0.79 19.36
C PRO A 200 7.50 -1.18 20.74
N SER A 201 7.67 -2.45 21.14
CA SER A 201 7.53 -2.83 22.52
C SER A 201 8.54 -2.04 23.36
N GLU A 202 8.09 -1.44 24.45
CA GLU A 202 8.91 -0.64 25.35
C GLU A 202 10.25 -1.33 25.64
N GLY A 203 11.37 -0.69 25.28
CA GLY A 203 12.73 -1.13 25.61
C GLY A 203 13.60 -1.61 24.45
N ARG A 204 13.12 -1.79 23.23
CA ARG A 204 13.95 -2.18 22.09
C ARG A 204 14.29 -0.96 21.23
N ARG A 205 15.40 -0.29 21.54
CA ARG A 205 16.01 0.65 20.58
C ARG A 205 16.58 -0.17 19.41
N VAL A 206 15.88 -0.19 18.29
CA VAL A 206 16.45 -0.65 17.02
C VAL A 206 17.48 0.41 16.60
N PRO A 207 18.72 0.03 16.21
CA PRO A 207 19.68 1.01 15.70
C PRO A 207 19.10 1.67 14.45
N HIS A 208 18.77 2.94 14.58
CA HIS A 208 18.31 3.77 13.48
C HIS A 208 19.49 3.99 12.53
N VAL A 209 19.43 3.46 11.32
CA VAL A 209 20.25 3.95 10.21
C VAL A 209 19.53 5.18 9.66
N PRO A 210 20.07 6.39 9.83
CA PRO A 210 19.41 7.58 9.32
C PRO A 210 19.63 7.67 7.80
N LEU A 211 18.76 7.05 7.03
CA LEU A 211 18.55 7.45 5.66
C LEU A 211 17.45 8.52 5.68
N LEU A 212 17.87 9.78 5.63
CA LEU A 212 17.02 10.97 5.50
C LEU A 212 15.90 11.08 6.56
N GLY A 213 16.23 11.74 7.65
CA GLY A 213 15.45 12.24 8.76
C GLY A 213 13.93 12.32 8.65
N HIS A 214 13.21 11.23 8.92
CA HIS A 214 11.79 11.31 9.28
C HIS A 214 11.55 10.30 10.40
N GLY A 215 11.38 10.81 11.59
CA GLY A 215 11.02 10.03 12.76
C GLY A 215 9.55 9.63 12.71
N ASN A 216 9.26 8.42 13.13
CA ASN A 216 7.99 7.73 13.34
C ASN A 216 7.43 6.92 12.16
N ASP A 217 7.90 5.68 12.01
CA ASP A 217 7.28 4.65 11.18
C ASP A 217 5.81 4.33 11.59
N ALA A 218 5.39 4.78 12.77
CA ALA A 218 4.05 4.55 13.32
C ALA A 218 2.91 5.20 12.53
N ALA A 219 3.20 6.16 11.63
CA ALA A 219 2.19 6.88 10.84
C ALA A 219 2.18 6.48 9.36
N THR A 220 2.93 5.45 8.97
CA THR A 220 3.09 5.04 7.57
C THR A 220 1.90 4.21 7.08
N PRO A 221 1.22 4.60 5.98
CA PRO A 221 0.21 3.76 5.36
C PRO A 221 0.82 2.47 4.78
N HIS A 222 0.19 1.34 5.10
CA HIS A 222 0.51 0.03 4.53
C HIS A 222 -0.56 -0.34 3.51
N ILE A 223 -0.11 -0.80 2.33
CA ILE A 223 -0.97 -1.09 1.18
C ILE A 223 -0.83 -2.56 0.83
N PHE A 224 -1.97 -3.23 0.67
CA PHE A 224 -2.06 -4.65 0.30
C PHE A 224 -3.02 -4.83 -0.86
N TYR A 225 -2.72 -5.75 -1.75
CA TYR A 225 -3.71 -6.31 -2.66
C TYR A 225 -4.43 -7.47 -1.97
N GLU A 226 -5.74 -7.58 -2.19
CA GLU A 226 -6.51 -8.67 -1.62
C GLU A 226 -7.58 -9.19 -2.60
N ALA A 227 -7.83 -10.49 -2.50
CA ALA A 227 -8.83 -11.13 -3.31
C ALA A 227 -10.24 -11.05 -2.66
N PRO A 228 -11.30 -10.88 -3.45
CA PRO A 228 -12.66 -10.67 -2.89
C PRO A 228 -13.14 -11.85 -2.03
N HIS A 229 -12.75 -13.08 -2.35
CA HIS A 229 -13.12 -14.26 -1.57
C HIS A 229 -12.37 -14.38 -0.24
N ARG A 230 -11.32 -13.57 -0.01
CA ARG A 230 -10.48 -13.60 1.20
C ARG A 230 -10.68 -12.39 2.10
N ILE A 231 -11.20 -11.27 1.56
CA ILE A 231 -11.24 -9.98 2.26
C ILE A 231 -11.86 -10.06 3.66
N LEU A 232 -12.97 -10.82 3.82
CA LEU A 232 -13.63 -10.95 5.12
C LEU A 232 -12.76 -11.65 6.16
N ALA A 233 -12.02 -12.67 5.75
CA ALA A 233 -11.07 -13.38 6.63
C ALA A 233 -9.87 -12.47 6.97
N THR A 234 -9.36 -11.73 6.00
CA THR A 234 -8.26 -10.77 6.20
C THR A 234 -8.67 -9.63 7.16
N LEU A 235 -9.88 -9.07 7.01
CA LEU A 235 -10.39 -8.06 7.93
C LEU A 235 -10.61 -8.63 9.35
N ALA A 236 -11.04 -9.89 9.48
CA ALA A 236 -11.16 -10.56 10.78
C ALA A 236 -9.80 -10.74 11.46
N ASP A 237 -8.75 -11.10 10.71
CA ASP A 237 -7.39 -11.17 11.25
C ASP A 237 -6.86 -9.80 11.69
N ILE A 238 -7.10 -8.74 10.90
CA ILE A 238 -6.74 -7.36 11.26
C ILE A 238 -7.48 -6.94 12.53
N GLU A 239 -8.79 -7.19 12.62
CA GLU A 239 -9.59 -6.90 13.81
C GLU A 239 -9.06 -7.61 15.06
N SER A 240 -8.71 -8.89 14.93
CA SER A 240 -8.15 -9.69 16.03
C SER A 240 -6.78 -9.19 16.49
N ILE A 241 -5.93 -8.73 15.57
CA ILE A 241 -4.52 -8.36 15.84
C ILE A 241 -4.41 -6.90 16.28
N PHE A 242 -5.07 -5.98 15.58
CA PHE A 242 -4.96 -4.54 15.81
C PHE A 242 -6.13 -3.95 16.62
N GLY A 243 -7.18 -4.74 16.85
CA GLY A 243 -8.38 -4.32 17.57
C GLY A 243 -9.53 -3.85 16.64
N PRO A 244 -10.79 -3.86 17.14
CA PRO A 244 -11.98 -3.58 16.33
C PRO A 244 -12.07 -2.14 15.84
N ALA A 245 -11.41 -1.20 16.52
CA ALA A 245 -11.37 0.22 16.18
C ALA A 245 -10.27 0.57 15.16
N GLN A 246 -9.42 -0.39 14.73
CA GLN A 246 -8.40 -0.16 13.72
C GLN A 246 -9.04 0.43 12.46
N HIS A 247 -8.63 1.65 12.07
CA HIS A 247 -9.15 2.28 10.87
C HIS A 247 -8.55 1.61 9.63
N VAL A 248 -9.39 1.24 8.68
CA VAL A 248 -9.01 0.65 7.40
C VAL A 248 -9.68 1.36 6.23
N VAL A 249 -9.08 1.28 5.07
CA VAL A 249 -9.67 1.69 3.79
C VAL A 249 -9.67 0.48 2.87
N VAL A 250 -10.83 0.13 2.35
CA VAL A 250 -11.01 -0.89 1.31
C VAL A 250 -11.43 -0.18 0.03
N ALA A 251 -10.50 -0.08 -0.92
CA ALA A 251 -10.77 0.42 -2.26
C ALA A 251 -11.07 -0.76 -3.18
N ARG A 252 -12.23 -0.78 -3.81
CA ARG A 252 -12.73 -1.89 -4.61
C ARG A 252 -13.09 -1.42 -6.00
N GLU A 253 -12.77 -2.24 -7.02
CA GLU A 253 -13.12 -1.98 -8.42
C GLU A 253 -12.70 -0.59 -8.91
N LEU A 254 -11.49 -0.16 -8.53
CA LEU A 254 -10.91 1.13 -8.91
C LEU A 254 -11.01 1.35 -10.42
N THR A 255 -11.39 2.56 -10.82
CA THR A 255 -11.61 3.03 -12.18
C THR A 255 -12.76 2.36 -12.95
N LYS A 256 -13.44 1.35 -12.35
CA LYS A 256 -14.54 0.61 -12.97
C LYS A 256 -15.90 1.20 -12.59
N LEU A 257 -16.95 0.74 -13.25
CA LEU A 257 -18.33 1.20 -13.03
C LEU A 257 -18.80 1.08 -11.56
N HIS A 258 -18.27 0.11 -10.82
CA HIS A 258 -18.62 -0.16 -9.43
C HIS A 258 -17.50 0.21 -8.46
N GLU A 259 -16.74 1.25 -8.78
CA GLU A 259 -15.72 1.80 -7.90
C GLU A 259 -16.30 2.17 -6.55
N GLU A 260 -15.64 1.75 -5.48
CA GLU A 260 -16.12 1.97 -4.13
C GLU A 260 -14.96 2.09 -3.15
N PHE A 261 -15.09 3.04 -2.21
CA PHE A 261 -14.21 3.17 -1.06
C PHE A 261 -15.01 2.99 0.23
N LEU A 262 -14.70 1.96 1.00
CA LEU A 262 -15.20 1.77 2.37
C LEU A 262 -14.10 2.21 3.34
N ARG A 263 -14.43 3.15 4.22
CA ARG A 263 -13.51 3.74 5.20
C ARG A 263 -14.12 3.67 6.58
N GLY A 264 -13.36 3.33 7.60
CA GLY A 264 -13.84 3.30 8.98
C GLY A 264 -13.17 2.24 9.84
N ALA A 265 -13.73 1.98 11.01
CA ALA A 265 -13.28 0.90 11.87
C ALA A 265 -13.37 -0.46 11.16
N VAL A 266 -12.38 -1.31 11.33
CA VAL A 266 -12.31 -2.61 10.65
C VAL A 266 -13.55 -3.48 10.94
N SER A 267 -14.11 -3.40 12.16
CA SER A 267 -15.34 -4.10 12.55
C SER A 267 -16.55 -3.65 11.73
N GLU A 268 -16.70 -2.35 11.45
CA GLU A 268 -17.79 -1.78 10.67
C GLU A 268 -17.65 -2.09 9.18
N VAL A 269 -16.44 -1.90 8.64
CA VAL A 269 -16.15 -2.23 7.23
C VAL A 269 -16.38 -3.72 6.97
N ARG A 270 -15.92 -4.59 7.88
CA ARG A 270 -16.17 -6.04 7.80
C ARG A 270 -17.66 -6.37 7.85
N LYS A 271 -18.42 -5.75 8.75
CA LYS A 271 -19.88 -5.92 8.84
C LYS A 271 -20.60 -5.49 7.56
N THR A 272 -20.20 -4.35 6.99
CA THR A 272 -20.76 -3.84 5.73
C THR A 272 -20.50 -4.80 4.56
N LEU A 273 -19.30 -5.34 4.45
CA LEU A 273 -18.97 -6.31 3.41
C LEU A 273 -19.64 -7.68 3.64
N ALA A 274 -19.75 -8.12 4.90
CA ALA A 274 -20.40 -9.39 5.25
C ALA A 274 -21.93 -9.38 5.00
N ALA A 275 -22.57 -8.21 4.99
CA ALA A 275 -23.98 -8.08 4.66
C ALA A 275 -24.29 -8.29 3.16
N ARG A 276 -23.28 -8.34 2.31
CA ARG A 276 -23.42 -8.59 0.87
C ARG A 276 -23.56 -10.08 0.59
N ALA A 277 -24.39 -10.43 -0.36
CA ALA A 277 -24.53 -11.83 -0.78
C ALA A 277 -23.20 -12.41 -1.29
N ILE A 278 -22.41 -11.62 -2.02
CA ILE A 278 -21.08 -11.97 -2.54
C ILE A 278 -20.26 -10.68 -2.63
N VAL A 279 -19.03 -10.71 -2.14
CA VAL A 279 -18.03 -9.66 -2.42
C VAL A 279 -17.35 -10.01 -3.74
N ARG A 280 -17.35 -9.08 -4.69
CA ARG A 280 -16.73 -9.24 -6.01
C ARG A 280 -15.74 -8.11 -6.29
N GLY A 281 -14.88 -8.33 -7.27
CA GLY A 281 -13.96 -7.33 -7.81
C GLY A 281 -12.60 -7.34 -7.17
N GLU A 282 -11.69 -6.56 -7.70
CA GLU A 282 -10.32 -6.39 -7.22
C GLU A 282 -10.30 -5.41 -6.04
N ILE A 283 -9.45 -5.69 -5.07
CA ILE A 283 -9.43 -4.94 -3.82
C ILE A 283 -8.01 -4.48 -3.49
N VAL A 284 -7.91 -3.21 -3.13
CA VAL A 284 -6.75 -2.64 -2.43
C VAL A 284 -7.17 -2.33 -1.00
N LEU A 285 -6.45 -2.90 -0.04
CA LEU A 285 -6.65 -2.70 1.39
C LEU A 285 -5.53 -1.81 1.92
N LEU A 286 -5.89 -0.75 2.63
CA LEU A 286 -4.93 0.17 3.21
C LEU A 286 -5.27 0.44 4.68
N PHE A 287 -4.24 0.56 5.50
CA PHE A 287 -4.38 1.06 6.86
C PHE A 287 -3.05 1.59 7.40
N VAL A 288 -3.16 2.47 8.36
CA VAL A 288 -2.06 2.87 9.24
C VAL A 288 -2.24 2.09 10.53
N PRO A 289 -1.29 1.24 10.94
CA PRO A 289 -1.38 0.55 12.22
C PRO A 289 -1.55 1.57 13.34
N ALA A 290 -2.63 1.49 14.10
CA ALA A 290 -2.77 2.32 15.28
C ALA A 290 -1.67 1.91 16.28
N ALA A 291 -0.88 2.88 16.77
CA ALA A 291 -0.14 2.66 18.00
C ALA A 291 -1.14 2.13 19.02
N ALA A 292 -0.82 1.02 19.68
CA ALA A 292 -1.67 0.57 20.78
C ALA A 292 -1.95 1.81 21.63
N ALA A 293 -3.23 2.18 21.78
CA ALA A 293 -3.58 3.23 22.73
C ALA A 293 -2.79 2.88 23.98
N PRO A 294 -2.01 3.81 24.56
CA PRO A 294 -1.32 3.52 25.80
C PRO A 294 -2.41 2.88 26.65
N ALA A 295 -2.21 1.62 27.04
CA ALA A 295 -3.16 0.91 27.89
C ALA A 295 -3.50 1.94 28.92
N SER A 296 -4.76 2.44 28.92
CA SER A 296 -5.19 3.55 29.77
C SER A 296 -4.45 3.32 31.05
N ASP A 297 -3.65 4.31 31.52
CA ASP A 297 -2.80 4.23 32.70
C ASP A 297 -3.63 3.89 33.96
N THR A 298 -4.29 2.79 33.94
CA THR A 298 -4.44 1.90 35.03
C THR A 298 -3.15 1.06 35.04
N ALA A 299 -2.02 1.68 35.35
CA ALA A 299 -0.94 1.00 36.04
C ALA A 299 -1.67 0.14 37.10
N PRO A 300 -1.47 -1.18 37.11
CA PRO A 300 -2.23 -2.04 38.04
C PRO A 300 -2.20 -1.34 39.38
N VAL A 301 -3.40 -0.81 39.78
CA VAL A 301 -3.52 0.07 40.94
C VAL A 301 -2.74 -0.64 42.02
N SER A 302 -1.67 -0.02 42.51
CA SER A 302 -0.74 -0.73 43.41
C SER A 302 -1.57 -1.30 44.54
N ILE A 303 -1.27 -2.51 45.01
CA ILE A 303 -2.00 -3.14 46.13
C ILE A 303 -2.16 -2.12 47.29
N ALA A 304 -1.17 -1.25 47.49
CA ALA A 304 -1.23 -0.19 48.45
C ALA A 304 -2.28 0.90 48.12
N ALA A 305 -2.54 1.19 46.89
CA ALA A 305 -3.57 2.17 46.49
C ALA A 305 -4.98 1.58 46.63
N GLU A 306 -5.22 0.32 46.22
CA GLU A 306 -6.49 -0.37 46.43
C GLU A 306 -6.81 -0.60 47.91
N VAL A 307 -5.80 -0.96 48.70
CA VAL A 307 -5.95 -1.09 50.16
C VAL A 307 -6.35 0.23 50.79
N ARG A 308 -5.68 1.34 50.42
CA ARG A 308 -6.03 2.70 50.91
C ARG A 308 -7.43 3.13 50.47
N GLU A 309 -7.82 2.85 49.26
CA GLU A 309 -9.17 3.17 48.75
C GLU A 309 -10.26 2.38 49.52
N LEU A 310 -10.04 1.10 49.76
CA LEU A 310 -10.96 0.26 50.54
C LEU A 310 -11.03 0.70 52.01
N MET A 311 -9.89 1.08 52.59
CA MET A 311 -9.86 1.63 53.96
C MET A 311 -10.67 2.92 54.04
N ALA A 312 -10.54 3.82 53.06
CA ALA A 312 -11.25 5.09 53.03
C ALA A 312 -12.76 4.92 52.77
N LYS A 313 -13.12 3.97 51.87
CA LYS A 313 -14.49 3.77 51.42
C LYS A 313 -15.35 2.97 52.40
N GLU A 314 -14.77 2.01 53.08
CA GLU A 314 -15.50 1.08 53.94
C GLU A 314 -15.05 1.13 55.41
N SER A 315 -14.17 2.08 55.78
CA SER A 315 -13.60 2.24 57.14
C SER A 315 -13.01 0.93 57.71
N LEU A 316 -12.37 0.15 56.83
CA LEU A 316 -11.79 -1.16 57.19
C LEU A 316 -10.38 -0.97 57.75
N ALA A 317 -10.00 -1.87 58.66
CA ALA A 317 -8.60 -1.97 59.10
C ALA A 317 -7.73 -2.47 57.93
N GLU A 318 -6.48 -2.01 57.82
CA GLU A 318 -5.52 -2.35 56.74
C GLU A 318 -5.44 -3.86 56.48
N LYS A 319 -5.47 -4.67 57.53
CA LYS A 319 -5.38 -6.15 57.47
C LYS A 319 -6.58 -6.79 56.81
N ASP A 320 -7.77 -6.19 56.94
CA ASP A 320 -9.00 -6.69 56.36
C ASP A 320 -9.16 -6.17 54.92
N ALA A 321 -8.77 -4.94 54.64
CA ALA A 321 -8.68 -4.39 53.31
C ALA A 321 -7.70 -5.19 52.44
N LEU A 322 -6.51 -5.50 52.95
CA LEU A 322 -5.50 -6.32 52.26
C LEU A 322 -6.00 -7.73 51.95
N LYS A 323 -6.71 -8.37 52.90
CA LYS A 323 -7.32 -9.69 52.68
C LYS A 323 -8.33 -9.69 51.55
N ARG A 324 -9.09 -8.61 51.43
CA ARG A 324 -10.13 -8.46 50.42
C ARG A 324 -9.53 -8.20 49.04
N VAL A 325 -8.51 -7.34 48.96
CA VAL A 325 -7.74 -7.08 47.73
C VAL A 325 -7.02 -8.34 47.27
N ALA A 326 -6.36 -9.08 48.17
CA ALA A 326 -5.72 -10.35 47.85
C ALA A 326 -6.70 -11.37 47.25
N ARG A 327 -7.90 -11.47 47.85
CA ARG A 327 -8.97 -12.36 47.36
C ARG A 327 -9.50 -11.92 45.99
N ALA A 328 -9.70 -10.63 45.77
CA ALA A 328 -10.18 -10.05 44.50
C ALA A 328 -9.17 -10.28 43.36
N ARG A 329 -7.88 -10.27 43.67
CA ARG A 329 -6.78 -10.53 42.72
C ARG A 329 -6.39 -12.01 42.58
N GLY A 330 -7.03 -12.92 43.29
CA GLY A 330 -6.68 -14.32 43.26
C GLY A 330 -5.30 -14.67 43.84
N MET A 331 -4.73 -13.81 44.68
CA MET A 331 -3.39 -13.93 45.28
C MET A 331 -3.43 -14.54 46.67
N ALA A 332 -2.32 -15.19 47.08
CA ALA A 332 -2.14 -15.59 48.45
C ALA A 332 -1.93 -14.35 49.38
N LYS A 333 -2.54 -14.38 50.58
CA LYS A 333 -2.44 -13.28 51.55
C LYS A 333 -0.99 -12.92 51.91
N SER A 334 -0.10 -13.88 51.99
CA SER A 334 1.33 -13.70 52.22
C SER A 334 2.07 -13.02 51.11
N GLU A 335 1.61 -13.15 49.89
CA GLU A 335 2.14 -12.53 48.68
C GLU A 335 1.72 -11.05 48.62
N ALA A 336 0.45 -10.77 48.84
CA ALA A 336 -0.10 -9.42 48.89
C ALA A 336 0.56 -8.61 50.02
N TYR A 337 0.87 -9.21 51.17
CA TYR A 337 1.56 -8.57 52.28
C TYR A 337 3.01 -8.23 51.93
N ARG A 338 3.74 -9.12 51.28
CA ARG A 338 5.13 -8.85 50.83
C ARG A 338 5.19 -7.70 49.80
N GLU A 339 4.21 -7.63 48.91
CA GLU A 339 4.14 -6.56 47.91
C GLU A 339 3.80 -5.21 48.55
N LEU A 340 2.89 -5.16 49.51
CA LEU A 340 2.58 -3.95 50.30
C LEU A 340 3.81 -3.44 51.05
N GLN A 341 4.55 -4.30 51.71
CA GLN A 341 5.80 -3.94 52.44
C GLN A 341 6.90 -3.42 51.55
N ARG A 342 7.03 -3.95 50.34
CA ARG A 342 8.03 -3.54 49.34
C ARG A 342 7.84 -2.10 48.85
N ILE A 343 6.59 -1.59 48.93
CA ILE A 343 6.24 -0.21 48.57
C ILE A 343 6.49 0.77 49.73
N HIS A 344 6.40 0.31 51.00
CA HIS A 344 6.67 1.16 52.18
C HIS A 344 8.16 1.29 52.49
N SER A 345 9.03 0.50 51.83
CA SER A 345 10.49 0.51 52.03
C SER A 345 11.25 1.26 50.95
N LYS A 346 10.56 1.96 50.06
CA LYS A 346 11.08 2.90 49.07
C LYS A 346 10.56 4.30 49.35
#